data_6aff4ecb5e9604234f7e61f1a6d9b5d8
#
_entry.id   6aff4ecb5e9604234f7e61f1a6d9b5d8
#
_cell.length_a   1.000
_cell.length_b   1.000
_cell.length_c   1.000
_cell.angle_alpha   90.00
_cell.angle_beta   90.00
_cell.angle_gamma   90.00
#
_symmetry.space_group_name_H-M   'P 1'
#
loop_
_entity.id
_entity.type
_entity.pdbx_description
1 polymer ?
#
loop_
_entity_poly.entity_id
_entity_poly.type
_entity_poly.pdbx_seq_one_letter_code
_entity_poly.pdbx_strand_id
1 'polypeptide(L)'
;MDKLTKLGILAEAARFDAACTSSGVTRGPREGMVGDACASGLCHSFSADGRCITLLKVLMSNACSYDCAYCVNRRGASCPRATFEPRELAELTVDFYKRNYIEGLFLSSAVLGNPDNTTERMIACLEALRGEFRFNGYVHAKVIPGSSPELVDRLGRLADRLSVNLELPSRASLASLCPDKDARSVMDPMAQIATTRHAEEQALLDSPAGKKALARRRREKGSHVSEGMQVTSVGARYTLGRPTSAVPNALRKFVPAGQSTQIIVGATPEDDNHILQLSKSLYDHYGLKRSGTNISYISESLGHS
;
A
#
# COMPACT_ATOMS: atom_id res chain seq x y z
N MET A 1 -15.76 16.00 -18.51
CA MET A 1 -14.38 16.32 -18.10
C MET A 1 -13.46 15.33 -18.79
N ASP A 2 -12.42 15.81 -19.45
CA ASP A 2 -11.45 14.96 -20.14
C ASP A 2 -10.50 14.24 -19.16
N LYS A 3 -9.77 13.21 -19.66
CA LYS A 3 -8.90 12.35 -18.85
C LYS A 3 -7.76 13.12 -18.16
N LEU A 4 -7.20 14.14 -18.82
CA LEU A 4 -6.06 14.88 -18.27
C LEU A 4 -6.49 15.83 -17.16
N THR A 5 -7.63 16.50 -17.31
CA THR A 5 -8.23 17.32 -16.25
C THR A 5 -8.57 16.48 -15.02
N LYS A 6 -9.18 15.29 -15.21
CA LYS A 6 -9.43 14.35 -14.11
C LYS A 6 -8.12 13.95 -13.42
N LEU A 7 -7.07 13.64 -14.19
CA LEU A 7 -5.77 13.25 -13.68
C LEU A 7 -5.17 14.36 -12.81
N GLY A 8 -5.20 15.61 -13.26
CA GLY A 8 -4.70 16.74 -12.49
C GLY A 8 -5.38 16.86 -11.12
N ILE A 9 -6.71 16.78 -11.07
CA ILE A 9 -7.48 16.84 -9.82
C ILE A 9 -7.18 15.63 -8.91
N LEU A 10 -7.18 14.42 -9.45
CA LEU A 10 -7.11 13.19 -8.67
C LEU A 10 -5.68 12.81 -8.26
N ALA A 11 -4.66 13.21 -9.01
CA ALA A 11 -3.26 13.07 -8.60
C ALA A 11 -2.90 14.09 -7.51
N GLU A 12 -3.36 15.35 -7.64
CA GLU A 12 -3.17 16.35 -6.58
C GLU A 12 -3.88 15.93 -5.28
N ALA A 13 -5.09 15.41 -5.38
CA ALA A 13 -5.84 14.88 -4.24
C ALA A 13 -5.13 13.70 -3.55
N ALA A 14 -4.32 12.93 -4.28
CA ALA A 14 -3.57 11.78 -3.76
C ALA A 14 -2.24 12.16 -3.09
N ARG A 15 -1.79 13.42 -3.14
CA ARG A 15 -0.44 13.83 -2.66
C ARG A 15 -0.17 13.48 -1.21
N PHE A 16 -1.19 13.47 -0.36
CA PHE A 16 -1.08 13.17 1.07
C PHE A 16 -1.02 11.67 1.39
N ASP A 17 -1.29 10.80 0.44
CA ASP A 17 -1.14 9.35 0.64
C ASP A 17 0.35 8.98 0.63
N ALA A 18 0.82 8.33 1.70
CA ALA A 18 2.19 7.85 1.75
C ALA A 18 2.37 6.62 0.86
N ALA A 19 3.14 6.77 -0.20
CA ALA A 19 3.56 5.63 -1.02
C ALA A 19 4.72 4.90 -0.35
N CYS A 20 4.70 3.57 -0.38
CA CYS A 20 5.83 2.79 0.09
C CYS A 20 7.04 2.96 -0.83
N THR A 21 8.19 3.21 -0.22
CA THR A 21 9.45 3.48 -0.91
C THR A 21 10.12 2.25 -1.54
N SER A 22 9.54 1.05 -1.44
CA SER A 22 10.02 -0.14 -2.14
C SER A 22 8.87 -1.03 -2.58
N SER A 23 8.95 -1.57 -3.80
CA SER A 23 7.93 -2.51 -4.29
C SER A 23 7.88 -3.80 -3.48
N GLY A 24 9.04 -4.29 -3.03
CA GLY A 24 9.17 -5.55 -2.32
C GLY A 24 8.83 -6.78 -3.18
N VAL A 25 8.66 -6.61 -4.49
CA VAL A 25 8.35 -7.66 -5.46
C VAL A 25 9.36 -7.62 -6.58
N THR A 26 9.87 -8.79 -6.97
CA THR A 26 10.61 -8.98 -8.21
C THR A 26 9.83 -9.96 -9.09
N ARG A 27 9.45 -9.49 -10.27
CA ARG A 27 8.71 -10.26 -11.26
C ARG A 27 9.22 -9.89 -12.65
N GLY A 28 9.90 -10.82 -13.30
CA GLY A 28 10.43 -10.61 -14.65
C GLY A 28 9.32 -10.53 -15.72
N PRO A 29 9.68 -10.16 -16.94
CA PRO A 29 8.76 -10.14 -18.06
C PRO A 29 8.19 -11.55 -18.30
N ARG A 30 6.92 -11.58 -18.72
CA ARG A 30 6.19 -12.82 -19.05
C ARG A 30 5.65 -12.69 -20.46
N GLU A 31 5.72 -13.79 -21.22
CA GLU A 31 5.19 -13.84 -22.57
C GLU A 31 3.69 -13.46 -22.58
N GLY A 32 3.32 -12.58 -23.50
CA GLY A 32 1.95 -12.08 -23.64
C GLY A 32 1.49 -11.08 -22.57
N MET A 33 2.39 -10.64 -21.67
CA MET A 33 2.09 -9.61 -20.66
C MET A 33 2.92 -8.34 -20.90
N VAL A 34 2.42 -7.22 -20.44
CA VAL A 34 3.09 -5.91 -20.50
C VAL A 34 3.71 -5.59 -19.14
N GLY A 35 5.02 -5.46 -19.11
CA GLY A 35 5.75 -4.98 -17.94
C GLY A 35 6.35 -6.04 -17.04
N ASP A 36 7.13 -5.55 -16.10
CA ASP A 36 7.78 -6.29 -15.03
C ASP A 36 7.60 -5.54 -13.69
N ALA A 37 8.07 -6.11 -12.60
CA ALA A 37 8.16 -5.43 -11.32
C ALA A 37 9.52 -5.73 -10.68
N CYS A 38 10.23 -4.69 -10.30
CA CYS A 38 11.53 -4.80 -9.67
C CYS A 38 11.45 -4.49 -8.17
N ALA A 39 12.18 -5.24 -7.36
CA ALA A 39 12.33 -4.95 -5.93
C ALA A 39 13.35 -3.83 -5.74
N SER A 40 13.02 -2.63 -6.16
CA SER A 40 13.84 -1.45 -5.93
C SER A 40 13.35 -0.70 -4.70
N GLY A 41 14.27 -0.14 -3.95
CA GLY A 41 13.93 0.67 -2.78
C GLY A 41 13.72 2.13 -3.16
N LEU A 42 12.83 2.81 -2.44
CA LEU A 42 12.62 4.25 -2.36
C LEU A 42 11.86 4.93 -3.53
N CYS A 43 10.87 5.75 -3.14
CA CYS A 43 10.11 6.67 -4.01
C CYS A 43 10.98 7.73 -4.74
N HIS A 44 12.27 7.73 -4.51
CA HIS A 44 13.31 8.50 -5.20
C HIS A 44 14.58 7.67 -5.30
N SER A 45 14.49 6.34 -5.36
CA SER A 45 15.66 5.51 -5.63
C SER A 45 15.91 5.42 -7.11
N PHE A 46 17.12 5.68 -7.44
CA PHE A 46 17.64 5.36 -8.74
C PHE A 46 17.78 3.84 -8.87
N SER A 47 17.26 3.27 -9.93
CA SER A 47 17.60 1.92 -10.34
C SER A 47 19.11 1.89 -10.66
N ALA A 48 19.70 0.71 -10.82
CA ALA A 48 21.12 0.57 -11.14
C ALA A 48 21.53 1.33 -12.42
N ASP A 49 20.56 1.69 -13.26
CA ASP A 49 20.72 2.51 -14.47
C ASP A 49 20.41 4.01 -14.25
N GLY A 50 20.24 4.46 -13.01
CA GLY A 50 20.07 5.87 -12.63
C GLY A 50 18.66 6.43 -12.79
N ARG A 51 17.65 5.62 -13.14
CA ARG A 51 16.25 6.06 -13.25
C ARG A 51 15.52 6.05 -11.90
N CYS A 52 14.71 7.10 -11.67
CA CYS A 52 13.82 7.16 -10.52
C CYS A 52 12.58 6.28 -10.77
N ILE A 53 12.26 5.40 -9.83
CA ILE A 53 11.02 4.60 -9.89
C ILE A 53 9.84 5.50 -9.61
N THR A 54 8.99 5.66 -10.59
CA THR A 54 7.83 6.53 -10.54
C THR A 54 6.56 5.71 -10.55
N LEU A 55 5.73 5.87 -9.51
CA LEU A 55 4.37 5.31 -9.49
C LEU A 55 3.37 6.38 -9.93
N LEU A 56 2.41 6.02 -10.77
CA LEU A 56 1.21 6.82 -10.92
C LEU A 56 0.44 6.76 -9.62
N LYS A 57 0.50 7.82 -8.83
CA LYS A 57 -0.24 7.95 -7.58
C LYS A 57 -1.52 8.74 -7.85
N VAL A 58 -2.68 8.10 -7.73
CA VAL A 58 -3.96 8.68 -8.13
C VAL A 58 -5.11 8.14 -7.30
N LEU A 59 -6.14 8.96 -7.09
CA LEU A 59 -7.43 8.52 -6.58
C LEU A 59 -8.33 8.03 -7.73
N MET A 60 -9.09 6.97 -7.48
CA MET A 60 -10.22 6.60 -8.34
C MET A 60 -11.29 7.70 -8.34
N SER A 61 -11.58 8.24 -7.16
CA SER A 61 -12.49 9.36 -6.96
C SER A 61 -12.03 10.20 -5.77
N ASN A 62 -12.26 11.51 -5.80
CA ASN A 62 -12.15 12.37 -4.63
C ASN A 62 -13.52 12.88 -4.12
N ALA A 63 -14.62 12.37 -4.66
CA ALA A 63 -15.97 12.62 -4.16
C ALA A 63 -16.23 11.72 -2.94
N CYS A 64 -15.97 12.25 -1.73
CA CYS A 64 -16.05 11.48 -0.50
C CYS A 64 -17.41 11.62 0.17
N SER A 65 -17.95 10.50 0.67
CA SER A 65 -19.13 10.46 1.54
C SER A 65 -18.80 10.73 3.02
N TYR A 66 -17.51 10.63 3.39
CA TYR A 66 -17.04 10.82 4.76
C TYR A 66 -16.56 12.25 4.99
N ASP A 67 -16.61 12.69 6.24
CA ASP A 67 -16.22 14.06 6.64
C ASP A 67 -15.08 14.10 7.65
N CYS A 68 -14.00 13.36 7.36
CA CYS A 68 -12.80 13.34 8.20
C CYS A 68 -12.16 14.72 8.28
N ALA A 69 -12.04 15.31 9.48
CA ALA A 69 -11.65 16.70 9.70
C ALA A 69 -10.28 17.07 9.06
N TYR A 70 -9.32 16.13 9.04
CA TYR A 70 -7.99 16.35 8.47
C TYR A 70 -7.94 16.18 6.94
N CYS A 71 -9.01 15.71 6.29
CA CYS A 71 -8.96 15.32 4.88
C CYS A 71 -9.38 16.47 3.95
N VAL A 72 -8.52 16.79 2.99
CA VAL A 72 -8.83 17.81 1.96
C VAL A 72 -9.99 17.40 1.05
N ASN A 73 -10.27 16.10 0.97
CA ASN A 73 -11.34 15.53 0.15
C ASN A 73 -12.60 15.20 0.96
N ARG A 74 -12.72 15.66 2.22
CA ARG A 74 -13.91 15.43 3.04
C ARG A 74 -15.18 15.94 2.36
N ARG A 75 -16.32 15.39 2.73
CA ARG A 75 -17.63 15.75 2.15
C ARG A 75 -17.89 17.26 2.15
N GLY A 76 -17.59 17.92 3.28
CA GLY A 76 -17.78 19.36 3.45
C GLY A 76 -16.74 20.26 2.77
N ALA A 77 -15.69 19.72 2.14
CA ALA A 77 -14.66 20.55 1.52
C ALA A 77 -15.08 21.07 0.14
N SER A 78 -14.81 22.36 -0.10
CA SER A 78 -15.00 23.01 -1.39
C SER A 78 -13.78 22.77 -2.29
N CYS A 79 -13.69 21.59 -2.90
CA CYS A 79 -12.64 21.26 -3.86
C CYS A 79 -13.23 20.70 -5.17
N PRO A 80 -12.55 20.87 -6.30
CA PRO A 80 -12.97 20.24 -7.55
C PRO A 80 -13.09 18.73 -7.38
N ARG A 81 -14.21 18.16 -7.85
CA ARG A 81 -14.47 16.72 -7.74
C ARG A 81 -14.35 16.07 -9.10
N ALA A 82 -13.70 14.91 -9.11
CA ALA A 82 -13.57 14.07 -10.29
C ALA A 82 -13.68 12.59 -9.92
N THR A 83 -14.03 11.77 -10.89
CA THR A 83 -14.11 10.32 -10.76
C THR A 83 -13.68 9.70 -12.08
N PHE A 84 -12.76 8.75 -12.02
CA PHE A 84 -12.42 7.91 -13.16
C PHE A 84 -13.41 6.75 -13.28
N GLU A 85 -13.73 6.39 -14.50
CA GLU A 85 -14.27 5.07 -14.77
C GLU A 85 -13.14 4.03 -14.64
N PRO A 86 -13.44 2.81 -14.14
CA PRO A 86 -12.43 1.80 -13.91
C PRO A 86 -11.54 1.52 -15.12
N ARG A 87 -12.13 1.32 -16.29
CA ARG A 87 -11.41 1.05 -17.53
C ARG A 87 -10.62 2.27 -18.01
N GLU A 88 -11.15 3.47 -17.84
CA GLU A 88 -10.49 4.73 -18.20
C GLU A 88 -9.16 4.90 -17.45
N LEU A 89 -9.14 4.59 -16.15
CA LEU A 89 -7.92 4.66 -15.34
C LEU A 89 -6.93 3.54 -15.68
N ALA A 90 -7.43 2.34 -15.98
CA ALA A 90 -6.60 1.23 -16.44
C ALA A 90 -5.88 1.56 -17.76
N GLU A 91 -6.60 2.09 -18.74
CA GLU A 91 -6.01 2.56 -20.02
C GLU A 91 -4.94 3.62 -19.79
N LEU A 92 -5.23 4.65 -18.99
CA LEU A 92 -4.29 5.73 -18.68
C LEU A 92 -2.99 5.18 -18.03
N THR A 93 -3.14 4.23 -17.11
CA THR A 93 -2.01 3.59 -16.44
C THR A 93 -1.10 2.86 -17.44
N VAL A 94 -1.70 2.09 -18.34
CA VAL A 94 -0.97 1.34 -19.36
C VAL A 94 -0.30 2.26 -20.38
N ASP A 95 -0.95 3.33 -20.78
CA ASP A 95 -0.40 4.32 -21.69
C ASP A 95 0.82 5.03 -21.10
N PHE A 96 0.78 5.38 -19.82
CA PHE A 96 1.91 5.98 -19.12
C PHE A 96 3.06 4.97 -18.93
N TYR A 97 2.72 3.72 -18.65
CA TYR A 97 3.71 2.65 -18.54
C TYR A 97 4.44 2.40 -19.87
N LYS A 98 3.69 2.27 -20.98
CA LYS A 98 4.26 2.07 -22.33
C LYS A 98 5.17 3.22 -22.76
N ARG A 99 4.87 4.45 -22.30
CA ARG A 99 5.71 5.63 -22.55
C ARG A 99 6.89 5.74 -21.56
N ASN A 100 7.06 4.77 -20.69
CA ASN A 100 8.11 4.75 -19.66
C ASN A 100 8.07 5.94 -18.69
N TYR A 101 6.87 6.47 -18.42
CA TYR A 101 6.66 7.54 -17.44
C TYR A 101 6.50 7.01 -16.02
N ILE A 102 6.03 5.77 -15.89
CA ILE A 102 5.76 5.11 -14.60
C ILE A 102 6.20 3.64 -14.65
N GLU A 103 6.47 3.07 -13.48
CA GLU A 103 6.78 1.64 -13.30
C GLU A 103 5.63 0.88 -12.64
N GLY A 104 4.62 1.59 -12.16
CA GLY A 104 3.47 0.97 -11.51
C GLY A 104 2.40 1.97 -11.13
N LEU A 105 1.37 1.44 -10.48
CA LEU A 105 0.20 2.18 -10.01
C LEU A 105 0.12 2.17 -8.49
N PHE A 106 -0.09 3.33 -7.88
CA PHE A 106 -0.62 3.46 -6.52
C PHE A 106 -2.06 3.95 -6.62
N LEU A 107 -3.01 3.06 -6.35
CA LEU A 107 -4.43 3.31 -6.43
C LEU A 107 -5.04 3.50 -5.05
N SER A 108 -5.63 4.66 -4.85
CA SER A 108 -6.43 5.02 -3.68
C SER A 108 -7.82 5.48 -4.12
N SER A 109 -8.70 5.79 -3.19
CA SER A 109 -9.97 6.47 -3.45
C SER A 109 -10.51 7.16 -2.20
N ALA A 110 -11.28 8.21 -2.38
CA ALA A 110 -12.27 8.63 -1.43
C ALA A 110 -13.44 7.63 -1.42
N VAL A 111 -14.27 7.66 -0.38
CA VAL A 111 -15.43 6.74 -0.24
C VAL A 111 -16.58 7.25 -1.11
N LEU A 112 -16.79 6.63 -2.24
CA LEU A 112 -17.84 6.97 -3.19
C LEU A 112 -19.13 6.22 -2.86
N GLY A 113 -20.05 6.89 -2.18
CA GLY A 113 -21.28 6.28 -1.67
C GLY A 113 -21.04 5.44 -0.41
N ASN A 114 -20.51 4.24 -0.58
CA ASN A 114 -20.15 3.34 0.50
C ASN A 114 -18.80 2.63 0.23
N PRO A 115 -18.20 1.95 1.24
CA PRO A 115 -16.91 1.28 1.10
C PRO A 115 -16.89 0.19 0.01
N ASP A 116 -17.91 -0.65 -0.03
CA ASP A 116 -17.97 -1.79 -0.96
C ASP A 116 -18.08 -1.33 -2.41
N ASN A 117 -18.98 -0.39 -2.72
CA ASN A 117 -19.08 0.18 -4.06
C ASN A 117 -17.75 0.80 -4.52
N THR A 118 -17.05 1.48 -3.61
CA THR A 118 -15.75 2.07 -3.93
C THR A 118 -14.71 1.00 -4.22
N THR A 119 -14.66 -0.04 -3.39
CA THR A 119 -13.72 -1.15 -3.54
C THR A 119 -14.01 -1.97 -4.78
N GLU A 120 -15.28 -2.21 -5.13
CA GLU A 120 -15.66 -2.87 -6.38
C GLU A 120 -15.18 -2.10 -7.62
N ARG A 121 -15.28 -0.77 -7.62
CA ARG A 121 -14.75 0.06 -8.72
C ARG A 121 -13.23 -0.02 -8.81
N MET A 122 -12.53 -0.04 -7.68
CA MET A 122 -11.08 -0.24 -7.65
C MET A 122 -10.70 -1.63 -8.17
N ILE A 123 -11.42 -2.67 -7.76
CA ILE A 123 -11.23 -4.04 -8.25
C ILE A 123 -11.46 -4.11 -9.76
N ALA A 124 -12.54 -3.52 -10.28
CA ALA A 124 -12.82 -3.50 -11.72
C ALA A 124 -11.68 -2.84 -12.52
N CYS A 125 -11.06 -1.78 -11.99
CA CYS A 125 -9.88 -1.18 -12.59
C CYS A 125 -8.70 -2.14 -12.62
N LEU A 126 -8.41 -2.82 -11.50
CA LEU A 126 -7.30 -3.76 -11.41
C LEU A 126 -7.54 -5.04 -12.21
N GLU A 127 -8.78 -5.52 -12.31
CA GLU A 127 -9.16 -6.63 -13.18
C GLU A 127 -8.95 -6.29 -14.66
N ALA A 128 -9.34 -5.08 -15.09
CA ALA A 128 -9.03 -4.60 -16.44
C ALA A 128 -7.51 -4.53 -16.67
N LEU A 129 -6.75 -3.99 -15.71
CA LEU A 129 -5.28 -3.94 -15.80
C LEU A 129 -4.66 -5.34 -15.93
N ARG A 130 -5.00 -6.27 -15.05
CA ARG A 130 -4.39 -7.59 -15.00
C ARG A 130 -4.88 -8.52 -16.10
N GLY A 131 -6.18 -8.44 -16.45
CA GLY A 131 -6.84 -9.29 -17.45
C GLY A 131 -6.76 -8.71 -18.86
N GLU A 132 -7.48 -7.64 -19.13
CA GLU A 132 -7.61 -7.06 -20.49
C GLU A 132 -6.27 -6.51 -21.01
N PHE A 133 -5.61 -5.68 -20.19
CA PHE A 133 -4.34 -5.04 -20.58
C PHE A 133 -3.10 -5.89 -20.28
N ARG A 134 -3.25 -7.01 -19.59
CA ARG A 134 -2.15 -7.93 -19.20
C ARG A 134 -0.98 -7.21 -18.51
N PHE A 135 -1.30 -6.18 -17.75
CA PHE A 135 -0.31 -5.38 -17.03
C PHE A 135 0.36 -6.19 -15.93
N ASN A 136 1.68 -6.32 -15.99
CA ASN A 136 2.51 -7.08 -15.04
C ASN A 136 3.33 -6.16 -14.12
N GLY A 137 3.20 -4.84 -14.25
CA GLY A 137 3.85 -3.85 -13.41
C GLY A 137 3.35 -3.87 -11.96
N TYR A 138 4.02 -3.13 -11.10
CA TYR A 138 3.70 -3.06 -9.67
C TYR A 138 2.37 -2.36 -9.41
N VAL A 139 1.55 -2.92 -8.52
CA VAL A 139 0.30 -2.34 -8.07
C VAL A 139 0.26 -2.27 -6.55
N HIS A 140 0.09 -1.07 -6.04
CA HIS A 140 -0.22 -0.81 -4.64
C HIS A 140 -1.65 -0.26 -4.56
N ALA A 141 -2.52 -0.91 -3.80
CA ALA A 141 -3.88 -0.45 -3.59
C ALA A 141 -4.14 -0.12 -2.13
N LYS A 142 -4.90 0.94 -1.89
CA LYS A 142 -5.36 1.31 -0.55
C LYS A 142 -6.71 0.64 -0.28
N VAL A 143 -6.81 -0.08 0.83
CA VAL A 143 -8.08 -0.66 1.28
C VAL A 143 -8.97 0.46 1.80
N ILE A 144 -10.22 0.45 1.39
CA ILE A 144 -11.23 1.36 1.89
C ILE A 144 -11.74 0.83 3.24
N PRO A 145 -11.63 1.60 4.33
CA PRO A 145 -12.14 1.18 5.64
C PRO A 145 -13.62 0.82 5.58
N GLY A 146 -13.97 -0.35 6.11
CA GLY A 146 -15.34 -0.85 6.11
C GLY A 146 -15.73 -1.69 4.89
N SER A 147 -14.78 -1.97 3.97
CA SER A 147 -15.01 -2.92 2.89
C SER A 147 -15.24 -4.34 3.40
N SER A 148 -16.13 -5.08 2.76
CA SER A 148 -16.40 -6.48 3.08
C SER A 148 -15.15 -7.36 2.91
N PRO A 149 -15.02 -8.42 3.73
CA PRO A 149 -13.86 -9.32 3.68
C PRO A 149 -13.61 -9.94 2.30
N GLU A 150 -14.66 -10.24 1.56
CA GLU A 150 -14.59 -10.81 0.22
C GLU A 150 -13.93 -9.84 -0.77
N LEU A 151 -14.26 -8.57 -0.67
CA LEU A 151 -13.67 -7.53 -1.52
C LEU A 151 -12.21 -7.26 -1.15
N VAL A 152 -11.87 -7.31 0.14
CA VAL A 152 -10.46 -7.21 0.60
C VAL A 152 -9.62 -8.37 0.05
N ASP A 153 -10.15 -9.60 0.05
CA ASP A 153 -9.46 -10.76 -0.55
C ASP A 153 -9.27 -10.59 -2.06
N ARG A 154 -10.33 -10.22 -2.79
CA ARG A 154 -10.25 -9.98 -4.25
C ARG A 154 -9.22 -8.89 -4.57
N LEU A 155 -9.26 -7.76 -3.87
CA LEU A 155 -8.32 -6.67 -4.05
C LEU A 155 -6.87 -7.12 -3.79
N GLY A 156 -6.66 -7.93 -2.74
CA GLY A 156 -5.35 -8.45 -2.37
C GLY A 156 -4.74 -9.45 -3.38
N ARG A 157 -5.57 -10.13 -4.17
CA ARG A 157 -5.09 -11.02 -5.25
C ARG A 157 -4.68 -10.27 -6.51
N LEU A 158 -5.17 -9.05 -6.70
CA LEU A 158 -4.85 -8.21 -7.85
C LEU A 158 -3.68 -7.25 -7.58
N ALA A 159 -3.47 -6.89 -6.31
CA ALA A 159 -2.44 -5.96 -5.87
C ALA A 159 -1.18 -6.67 -5.38
N ASP A 160 -0.02 -6.04 -5.59
CA ASP A 160 1.23 -6.50 -5.01
C ASP A 160 1.34 -6.09 -3.54
N ARG A 161 0.78 -4.95 -3.17
CA ARG A 161 0.72 -4.43 -1.79
C ARG A 161 -0.65 -3.85 -1.50
N LEU A 162 -1.11 -4.05 -0.28
CA LEU A 162 -2.23 -3.30 0.28
C LEU A 162 -1.74 -2.35 1.38
N SER A 163 -2.37 -1.19 1.48
CA SER A 163 -2.27 -0.33 2.66
C SER A 163 -3.63 -0.14 3.30
N VAL A 164 -3.66 -0.25 4.61
CA VAL A 164 -4.82 0.09 5.43
C VAL A 164 -4.38 1.20 6.35
N ASN A 165 -4.84 2.43 6.11
CA ASN A 165 -4.41 3.56 6.92
C ASN A 165 -5.13 3.55 8.27
N LEU A 166 -4.33 3.50 9.34
CA LEU A 166 -4.84 3.66 10.70
C LEU A 166 -5.30 5.10 10.96
N GLU A 167 -4.62 6.04 10.32
CA GLU A 167 -4.81 7.49 10.38
C GLU A 167 -4.49 8.07 11.75
N LEU A 168 -5.18 7.68 12.81
CA LEU A 168 -5.04 8.26 14.15
C LEU A 168 -4.65 7.21 15.19
N PRO A 169 -3.86 7.60 16.21
CA PRO A 169 -3.26 6.63 17.13
C PRO A 169 -4.24 5.98 18.12
N SER A 170 -5.40 6.59 18.38
CA SER A 170 -6.37 6.07 19.34
C SER A 170 -7.81 6.05 18.80
N ARG A 171 -8.66 5.24 19.44
CA ARG A 171 -10.10 5.22 19.13
C ARG A 171 -10.77 6.56 19.43
N ALA A 172 -10.35 7.24 20.50
CA ALA A 172 -10.90 8.54 20.90
C ALA A 172 -10.59 9.60 19.84
N SER A 173 -9.35 9.66 19.39
CA SER A 173 -8.91 10.55 18.32
C SER A 173 -9.59 10.24 16.98
N LEU A 174 -9.76 8.94 16.66
CA LEU A 174 -10.50 8.53 15.47
C LEU A 174 -11.96 8.99 15.52
N ALA A 175 -12.65 8.77 16.63
CA ALA A 175 -14.03 9.19 16.79
C ALA A 175 -14.20 10.72 16.74
N SER A 176 -13.21 11.46 17.24
CA SER A 176 -13.22 12.94 17.22
C SER A 176 -13.03 13.52 15.83
N LEU A 177 -12.06 12.99 15.07
CA LEU A 177 -11.65 13.57 13.77
C LEU A 177 -12.21 12.83 12.55
N CYS A 178 -12.74 11.63 12.72
CA CYS A 178 -13.29 10.78 11.66
C CYS A 178 -14.58 10.09 12.10
N PRO A 179 -15.67 10.81 12.35
CA PRO A 179 -16.90 10.25 12.91
C PRO A 179 -17.54 9.15 12.04
N ASP A 180 -17.25 9.14 10.74
CA ASP A 180 -17.75 8.13 9.80
C ASP A 180 -16.91 6.83 9.77
N LYS A 181 -15.83 6.75 10.56
CA LYS A 181 -14.95 5.57 10.66
C LYS A 181 -14.93 5.04 12.07
N ASP A 182 -15.03 3.75 12.24
CA ASP A 182 -14.72 3.08 13.49
C ASP A 182 -13.39 2.32 13.42
N ALA A 183 -12.86 1.97 14.62
CA ALA A 183 -11.56 1.28 14.68
C ALA A 183 -11.60 -0.12 14.05
N ARG A 184 -12.75 -0.81 14.06
CA ARG A 184 -12.89 -2.14 13.47
C ARG A 184 -12.81 -2.06 11.96
N SER A 185 -13.42 -1.05 11.36
CA SER A 185 -13.38 -0.84 9.90
C SER A 185 -11.94 -0.76 9.34
N VAL A 186 -10.96 -0.41 10.21
CA VAL A 186 -9.53 -0.35 9.87
C VAL A 186 -8.79 -1.61 10.32
N MET A 187 -9.04 -2.09 11.53
CA MET A 187 -8.27 -3.18 12.14
C MET A 187 -8.64 -4.54 11.55
N ASP A 188 -9.91 -4.78 11.22
CA ASP A 188 -10.38 -6.05 10.68
C ASP A 188 -9.75 -6.38 9.31
N PRO A 189 -9.70 -5.46 8.33
CA PRO A 189 -8.95 -5.70 7.10
C PRO A 189 -7.46 -5.96 7.32
N MET A 190 -6.81 -5.27 8.27
CA MET A 190 -5.41 -5.51 8.59
C MET A 190 -5.19 -6.92 9.14
N ALA A 191 -6.06 -7.36 10.05
CA ALA A 191 -6.04 -8.72 10.62
C ALA A 191 -6.28 -9.78 9.53
N GLN A 192 -7.28 -9.57 8.68
CA GLN A 192 -7.58 -10.46 7.56
C GLN A 192 -6.37 -10.61 6.63
N ILE A 193 -5.74 -9.50 6.21
CA ILE A 193 -4.56 -9.53 5.34
C ILE A 193 -3.42 -10.31 6.00
N ALA A 194 -3.18 -10.10 7.30
CA ALA A 194 -2.14 -10.82 8.04
C ALA A 194 -2.42 -12.33 8.07
N THR A 195 -3.66 -12.72 8.40
CA THR A 195 -4.08 -14.11 8.51
C THR A 195 -4.03 -14.83 7.15
N THR A 196 -4.57 -14.22 6.09
CA THR A 196 -4.55 -14.81 4.73
C THR A 196 -3.12 -14.98 4.24
N ARG A 197 -2.25 -14.00 4.46
CA ARG A 197 -0.83 -14.11 4.09
C ARG A 197 -0.10 -15.19 4.87
N HIS A 198 -0.40 -15.35 6.17
CA HIS A 198 0.19 -16.41 6.99
C HIS A 198 -0.26 -17.80 6.51
N ALA A 199 -1.55 -17.97 6.25
CA ALA A 199 -2.08 -19.22 5.72
C ALA A 199 -1.46 -19.59 4.36
N GLU A 200 -1.33 -18.61 3.44
CA GLU A 200 -0.66 -18.83 2.16
C GLU A 200 0.82 -19.20 2.35
N GLU A 201 1.51 -18.58 3.30
CA GLU A 201 2.91 -18.91 3.61
C GLU A 201 3.06 -20.36 4.07
N GLN A 202 2.20 -20.82 4.98
CA GLN A 202 2.21 -22.20 5.44
C GLN A 202 1.95 -23.18 4.28
N ALA A 203 0.93 -22.92 3.47
CA ALA A 203 0.63 -23.73 2.30
C ALA A 203 1.79 -23.79 1.29
N LEU A 204 2.49 -22.66 1.08
CA LEU A 204 3.66 -22.60 0.20
C LEU A 204 4.86 -23.35 0.78
N LEU A 205 5.09 -23.31 2.10
CA LEU A 205 6.16 -24.06 2.77
C LEU A 205 5.99 -25.58 2.58
N ASP A 206 4.76 -26.06 2.57
CA ASP A 206 4.43 -27.47 2.37
C ASP A 206 4.45 -27.89 0.89
N SER A 207 4.38 -26.94 -0.02
CA SER A 207 4.36 -27.21 -1.46
C SER A 207 5.73 -27.64 -2.01
N PRO A 208 5.77 -28.42 -3.12
CA PRO A 208 7.03 -28.76 -3.80
C PRO A 208 7.83 -27.52 -4.23
N ALA A 209 7.15 -26.46 -4.71
CA ALA A 209 7.77 -25.23 -5.15
C ALA A 209 8.42 -24.48 -3.96
N GLY A 210 7.74 -24.39 -2.83
CA GLY A 210 8.27 -23.78 -1.61
C GLY A 210 9.46 -24.55 -1.03
N LYS A 211 9.38 -25.87 -0.97
CA LYS A 211 10.48 -26.74 -0.54
C LYS A 211 11.72 -26.56 -1.43
N LYS A 212 11.54 -26.51 -2.74
CA LYS A 212 12.63 -26.23 -3.70
C LYS A 212 13.25 -24.84 -3.51
N ALA A 213 12.41 -23.83 -3.30
CA ALA A 213 12.88 -22.46 -3.08
C ALA A 213 13.67 -22.32 -1.75
N LEU A 214 13.23 -22.99 -0.68
CA LEU A 214 13.94 -23.06 0.59
C LEU A 214 15.29 -23.76 0.46
N ALA A 215 15.32 -24.89 -0.24
CA ALA A 215 16.57 -25.63 -0.48
C ALA A 215 17.59 -24.77 -1.25
N ARG A 216 17.13 -24.01 -2.27
CA ARG A 216 17.99 -23.08 -3.00
C ARG A 216 18.57 -21.99 -2.09
N ARG A 217 17.73 -21.35 -1.28
CA ARG A 217 18.17 -20.31 -0.32
C ARG A 217 19.18 -20.83 0.72
N ARG A 218 19.00 -22.05 1.19
CA ARG A 218 19.96 -22.69 2.12
C ARG A 218 21.32 -22.89 1.45
N ARG A 219 21.36 -23.30 0.16
CA ARG A 219 22.61 -23.44 -0.62
C ARG A 219 23.29 -22.10 -0.85
N GLU A 220 22.52 -21.06 -1.23
CA GLU A 220 23.03 -19.69 -1.43
C GLU A 220 23.63 -19.09 -0.14
N LYS A 221 22.99 -19.31 1.02
CA LYS A 221 23.52 -18.87 2.32
C LYS A 221 24.76 -19.68 2.76
N GLY A 222 24.84 -20.96 2.42
CA GLY A 222 25.99 -21.80 2.78
C GLY A 222 27.23 -21.52 1.92
N SER A 223 27.10 -20.87 0.76
CA SER A 223 28.24 -20.49 -0.09
C SER A 223 28.84 -19.11 0.24
N HIS A 224 28.21 -18.33 1.11
CA HIS A 224 28.70 -17.03 1.59
C HIS A 224 29.07 -17.06 3.09
N VAL A 225 29.90 -18.01 3.49
CA VAL A 225 30.73 -17.86 4.67
C VAL A 225 32.08 -17.32 4.16
N SER A 226 32.12 -16.04 3.81
CA SER A 226 33.37 -15.32 3.70
C SER A 226 33.70 -14.73 5.06
N GLU A 227 34.81 -15.17 5.60
CA GLU A 227 35.50 -14.61 6.74
C GLU A 227 35.63 -13.08 6.62
N GLY A 228 35.38 -12.41 7.74
CA GLY A 228 36.01 -11.14 8.00
C GLY A 228 35.32 -9.89 7.51
N MET A 229 34.27 -9.46 8.21
CA MET A 229 34.11 -8.04 8.47
C MET A 229 33.54 -7.87 9.88
N GLN A 230 34.43 -7.69 10.83
CA GLN A 230 34.11 -7.13 12.14
C GLN A 230 33.71 -5.67 11.89
N VAL A 231 32.42 -5.41 11.79
CA VAL A 231 31.90 -4.06 11.92
C VAL A 231 31.90 -3.74 13.42
N THR A 232 32.90 -3.00 13.86
CA THR A 232 32.93 -2.38 15.20
C THR A 232 31.73 -1.45 15.30
N SER A 233 30.82 -1.82 16.14
CA SER A 233 29.53 -1.22 16.35
C SER A 233 29.63 0.04 17.19
N VAL A 234 29.25 1.17 16.63
CA VAL A 234 28.51 2.17 17.39
C VAL A 234 27.25 2.43 16.56
N GLY A 235 26.13 2.01 17.08
CA GLY A 235 24.82 2.32 16.47
C GLY A 235 24.01 1.10 16.09
N ALA A 236 23.02 0.85 16.95
CA ALA A 236 21.74 0.25 16.63
C ALA A 236 21.72 -1.20 16.13
N ARG A 237 21.82 -2.13 17.04
CA ARG A 237 21.09 -3.39 16.91
C ARG A 237 19.58 -3.16 17.03
N TYR A 238 18.99 -2.60 16.02
CA TYR A 238 17.56 -2.78 15.77
C TYR A 238 17.38 -3.75 14.61
N THR A 239 18.01 -4.90 14.68
CA THR A 239 17.46 -6.08 14.06
C THR A 239 16.28 -6.50 14.92
N LEU A 240 15.15 -5.84 14.78
CA LEU A 240 13.88 -6.46 15.09
C LEU A 240 13.84 -7.75 14.27
N GLY A 241 14.17 -8.86 14.94
CA GLY A 241 14.26 -10.20 14.37
C GLY A 241 12.87 -10.66 13.92
N ARG A 242 12.35 -10.05 12.86
CA ARG A 242 11.25 -10.63 12.14
C ARG A 242 11.79 -11.80 11.36
N PRO A 243 11.17 -12.97 11.47
CA PRO A 243 11.45 -14.03 10.54
C PRO A 243 11.18 -13.46 9.14
N THR A 244 12.26 -13.20 8.39
CA THR A 244 12.13 -12.94 6.95
C THR A 244 11.43 -14.16 6.40
N SER A 245 10.24 -13.96 5.79
CA SER A 245 9.47 -15.04 5.19
C SER A 245 10.42 -16.03 4.49
N ALA A 246 10.33 -17.28 4.86
CA ALA A 246 11.17 -18.33 4.29
C ALA A 246 10.87 -18.52 2.79
N VAL A 247 9.67 -18.11 2.34
CA VAL A 247 9.19 -18.26 0.97
C VAL A 247 9.42 -16.96 0.19
N PRO A 248 10.01 -17.00 -1.02
CA PRO A 248 10.16 -15.85 -1.88
C PRO A 248 8.81 -15.21 -2.22
N ASN A 249 8.75 -13.88 -2.20
CA ASN A 249 7.52 -13.13 -2.53
C ASN A 249 6.97 -13.46 -3.93
N ALA A 250 7.85 -13.82 -4.88
CA ALA A 250 7.45 -14.22 -6.23
C ALA A 250 6.54 -15.46 -6.31
N LEU A 251 6.52 -16.29 -5.26
CA LEU A 251 5.64 -17.46 -5.17
C LEU A 251 4.28 -17.13 -4.53
N ARG A 252 4.14 -15.98 -3.93
CA ARG A 252 2.89 -15.56 -3.28
C ARG A 252 1.92 -14.99 -4.32
N LYS A 253 0.65 -15.32 -4.15
CA LYS A 253 -0.44 -14.82 -4.99
C LYS A 253 -1.23 -13.70 -4.32
N PHE A 254 -1.29 -13.72 -2.99
CA PHE A 254 -2.00 -12.72 -2.21
C PHE A 254 -1.01 -11.72 -1.59
N VAL A 255 -1.13 -10.47 -1.98
CA VAL A 255 -0.34 -9.33 -1.45
C VAL A 255 1.15 -9.66 -1.26
N PRO A 256 1.88 -10.04 -2.33
CA PRO A 256 3.26 -10.55 -2.20
C PRO A 256 4.22 -9.56 -1.53
N ALA A 257 4.03 -8.25 -1.73
CA ALA A 257 4.82 -7.21 -1.07
C ALA A 257 4.35 -6.90 0.37
N GLY A 258 3.26 -7.50 0.82
CA GLY A 258 2.73 -7.32 2.17
C GLY A 258 1.85 -6.11 2.34
N GLN A 259 1.52 -5.81 3.58
CA GLN A 259 0.72 -4.65 3.93
C GLN A 259 1.54 -3.54 4.58
N SER A 260 1.00 -2.33 4.54
CA SER A 260 1.53 -1.14 5.20
C SER A 260 0.40 -0.34 5.81
N THR A 261 0.75 0.59 6.71
CA THR A 261 -0.18 1.54 7.31
C THR A 261 0.41 2.95 7.31
N GLN A 262 -0.43 3.93 7.57
CA GLN A 262 -0.05 5.32 7.75
C GLN A 262 -0.73 5.85 9.00
N ILE A 263 0.00 6.64 9.78
CA ILE A 263 -0.45 7.31 10.99
C ILE A 263 -0.16 8.81 10.84
N ILE A 264 -1.10 9.63 11.23
CA ILE A 264 -0.97 11.09 11.32
C ILE A 264 -0.43 11.41 12.72
N VAL A 265 0.68 12.14 12.77
CA VAL A 265 1.36 12.55 14.01
C VAL A 265 1.15 14.04 14.22
N GLY A 266 0.91 14.46 15.47
CA GLY A 266 0.74 15.86 15.83
C GLY A 266 -0.67 16.44 15.59
N ALA A 267 -1.62 15.60 15.17
CA ALA A 267 -3.02 16.01 15.00
C ALA A 267 -3.88 15.81 16.27
N THR A 268 -3.36 15.06 17.22
CA THR A 268 -4.08 14.59 18.42
C THR A 268 -3.11 14.53 19.61
N PRO A 269 -3.60 14.46 20.85
CA PRO A 269 -2.78 14.64 22.05
C PRO A 269 -1.88 13.45 22.42
N GLU A 270 -1.93 12.35 21.66
CA GLU A 270 -1.08 11.19 21.93
C GLU A 270 0.39 11.53 21.76
N ASP A 271 1.21 11.10 22.72
CA ASP A 271 2.65 11.30 22.73
C ASP A 271 3.40 10.30 21.84
N ASP A 272 4.68 10.57 21.63
CA ASP A 272 5.56 9.73 20.83
C ASP A 272 5.67 8.30 21.37
N ASN A 273 5.63 8.13 22.72
CA ASN A 273 5.70 6.81 23.33
C ASN A 273 4.48 5.97 22.97
N HIS A 274 3.27 6.55 23.01
CA HIS A 274 2.04 5.89 22.57
C HIS A 274 2.15 5.47 21.09
N ILE A 275 2.62 6.37 20.21
CA ILE A 275 2.79 6.11 18.78
C ILE A 275 3.79 4.99 18.52
N LEU A 276 4.92 4.96 19.26
CA LEU A 276 5.93 3.92 19.16
C LEU A 276 5.41 2.57 19.64
N GLN A 277 4.70 2.52 20.77
CA GLN A 277 4.08 1.28 21.28
C GLN A 277 3.02 0.74 20.31
N LEU A 278 2.17 1.61 19.79
CA LEU A 278 1.19 1.25 18.76
C LEU A 278 1.89 0.69 17.52
N SER A 279 2.90 1.39 17.00
CA SER A 279 3.66 0.95 15.84
C SER A 279 4.29 -0.43 16.09
N LYS A 280 4.91 -0.64 17.26
CA LYS A 280 5.46 -1.94 17.65
C LYS A 280 4.39 -3.03 17.63
N SER A 281 3.22 -2.76 18.25
CA SER A 281 2.10 -3.70 18.28
C SER A 281 1.62 -4.06 16.87
N LEU A 282 1.52 -3.07 15.98
CA LEU A 282 1.14 -3.29 14.59
C LEU A 282 2.15 -4.17 13.83
N TYR A 283 3.44 -3.97 14.07
CA TYR A 283 4.48 -4.82 13.50
C TYR A 283 4.40 -6.26 14.02
N ASP A 284 4.19 -6.43 15.31
CA ASP A 284 4.21 -7.74 15.96
C ASP A 284 2.97 -8.58 15.60
N HIS A 285 1.78 -7.96 15.55
CA HIS A 285 0.52 -8.70 15.38
C HIS A 285 0.03 -8.77 13.94
N TYR A 286 0.24 -7.71 13.13
CA TYR A 286 -0.32 -7.64 11.76
C TYR A 286 0.68 -7.89 10.65
N GLY A 287 1.90 -8.29 10.98
CA GLY A 287 2.89 -8.61 9.96
C GLY A 287 3.22 -7.42 9.04
N LEU A 288 3.08 -6.18 9.52
CA LEU A 288 3.41 -4.99 8.75
C LEU A 288 4.85 -5.03 8.25
N LYS A 289 5.05 -4.55 7.04
CA LYS A 289 6.40 -4.33 6.50
C LYS A 289 6.86 -2.89 6.68
N ARG A 290 5.92 -1.95 6.80
CA ARG A 290 6.18 -0.53 7.07
C ARG A 290 4.99 0.13 7.76
N SER A 291 5.27 1.06 8.66
CA SER A 291 4.38 2.15 9.03
C SER A 291 4.95 3.44 8.45
N GLY A 292 4.14 4.21 7.75
CA GLY A 292 4.47 5.57 7.33
C GLY A 292 3.89 6.55 8.34
N THR A 293 4.64 7.58 8.71
CA THR A 293 4.13 8.69 9.49
C THR A 293 3.96 9.89 8.57
N ASN A 294 2.76 10.47 8.53
CA ASN A 294 2.55 11.80 7.97
C ASN A 294 2.51 12.79 9.12
N ILE A 295 3.34 13.81 9.04
CA ILE A 295 3.24 14.97 9.93
C ILE A 295 2.17 15.87 9.30
N SER A 296 0.99 15.91 9.90
CA SER A 296 -0.02 16.88 9.53
C SER A 296 0.18 18.13 10.37
N TYR A 297 0.62 19.20 9.74
CA TYR A 297 0.32 20.52 10.26
C TYR A 297 -1.18 20.73 10.01
N ILE A 298 -1.99 20.56 11.03
CA ILE A 298 -3.33 21.15 11.02
C ILE A 298 -3.03 22.65 11.12
N SER A 299 -3.14 23.37 10.00
CA SER A 299 -3.09 24.81 10.03
C SER A 299 -4.20 25.27 10.99
N GLU A 300 -3.89 26.28 11.80
CA GLU A 300 -4.73 26.88 12.84
C GLU A 300 -6.06 27.48 12.32
N SER A 301 -6.62 26.97 11.26
CA SER A 301 -7.91 27.39 10.73
C SER A 301 -9.13 26.73 11.41
N LEU A 302 -8.93 26.05 12.53
CA LEU A 302 -10.00 25.83 13.52
C LEU A 302 -10.07 27.09 14.40
N GLY A 303 -10.18 28.24 13.71
CA GLY A 303 -10.34 29.54 14.33
C GLY A 303 -11.68 29.62 15.05
N HIS A 304 -11.57 30.07 16.22
CA HIS A 304 -12.52 30.82 17.02
C HIS A 304 -13.77 31.29 16.26
N SER A 305 -14.89 30.73 16.62
CA SER A 305 -16.22 31.35 16.58
C SER A 305 -17.03 30.81 17.73
#